data_a6a65a9a7dde03bd561756d8e7e94724
#
_entry.id   a6a65a9a7dde03bd561756d8e7e94724
#
_cell.length_a   1.000
_cell.length_b   1.000
_cell.length_c   1.000
_cell.angle_alpha   90.00
_cell.angle_beta   90.00
_cell.angle_gamma   90.00
#
_symmetry.space_group_name_H-M   'P 1'
#
loop_
_entity.id
_entity.type
_entity.pdbx_description
1 polymer ?
#
loop_
_entity_poly.entity_id
_entity_poly.type
_entity_poly.pdbx_seq_one_letter_code
_entity_poly.pdbx_strand_id
1 'polypeptide(L)'
;MGIGGNTSCIEVRSESNQILIFDGGTGIRLLGKQLEKEFGNQPIRGHILFSHFHLDHIQGIPFFRPLYNPSNHFTFYFAGRRDANLVMDALAGIIADPYFPVDMSKLPCSREYIDLTEGTFDVADTKILVLPLQHPQGCVGYRIVQNGKTITYCTDVEHGTDWSDRNVQTLAKDSDLFIVDSQYTPEELPAHEGWGHSSWKQAIESGIQAGVKKIALYHHDPYHEDSAIEEILHRAMKLHPNVIAAREGLEVTI
;
A
#
# COMPACT_ATOMS: atom_id res chain seq x y z
N MET A 1 -4.46 16.61 -14.27
CA MET A 1 -3.38 15.62 -14.04
C MET A 1 -4.04 14.28 -14.31
N GLY A 2 -3.41 13.41 -15.07
CA GLY A 2 -3.93 12.06 -15.32
C GLY A 2 -3.85 11.15 -14.09
N ILE A 3 -3.67 9.87 -14.31
CA ILE A 3 -3.56 8.87 -13.23
C ILE A 3 -2.27 9.08 -12.43
N GLY A 4 -1.18 9.35 -13.09
CA GLY A 4 0.15 9.49 -12.50
C GLY A 4 1.03 8.27 -12.80
N GLY A 5 2.32 8.38 -12.48
CA GLY A 5 3.31 7.33 -12.76
C GLY A 5 4.18 6.96 -11.57
N ASN A 6 3.85 7.44 -10.36
CA ASN A 6 4.55 7.02 -9.16
C ASN A 6 4.06 5.64 -8.69
N THR A 7 4.97 4.88 -8.09
CA THR A 7 4.69 3.56 -7.54
C THR A 7 4.10 3.63 -6.13
N SER A 8 3.72 2.49 -5.59
CA SER A 8 2.82 2.28 -4.45
C SER A 8 3.15 3.10 -3.20
N CYS A 9 2.20 3.96 -2.82
CA CYS A 9 2.21 4.69 -1.55
C CYS A 9 0.80 5.18 -1.22
N ILE A 10 0.24 4.72 -0.12
CA ILE A 10 -1.08 5.15 0.39
C ILE A 10 -0.91 5.77 1.76
N GLU A 11 -1.46 6.96 1.98
CA GLU A 11 -1.59 7.56 3.30
C GLU A 11 -3.00 7.34 3.85
N VAL A 12 -3.09 6.88 5.09
CA VAL A 12 -4.33 6.84 5.88
C VAL A 12 -4.16 7.79 7.06
N ARG A 13 -5.09 8.74 7.18
CA ARG A 13 -5.18 9.63 8.33
C ARG A 13 -6.26 9.18 9.27
N SER A 14 -5.91 8.99 10.53
CA SER A 14 -6.86 8.72 11.57
C SER A 14 -7.56 10.01 12.05
N GLU A 15 -8.67 9.89 12.77
CA GLU A 15 -9.33 11.05 13.38
C GLU A 15 -8.44 11.79 14.39
N SER A 16 -7.53 11.09 15.06
CA SER A 16 -6.51 11.69 15.92
C SER A 16 -5.31 12.26 15.14
N ASN A 17 -5.43 12.34 13.81
CA ASN A 17 -4.40 12.83 12.90
C ASN A 17 -3.10 12.00 12.89
N GLN A 18 -3.19 10.70 13.24
CA GLN A 18 -2.06 9.79 13.08
C GLN A 18 -1.79 9.52 11.60
N ILE A 19 -0.51 9.45 11.25
CA ILE A 19 -0.05 9.21 9.89
C ILE A 19 0.30 7.72 9.76
N LEU A 20 -0.48 6.98 8.97
CA LEU A 20 -0.16 5.62 8.56
C LEU A 20 0.11 5.61 7.06
N ILE A 21 1.28 5.16 6.67
CA ILE A 21 1.72 5.09 5.27
C ILE A 21 1.85 3.61 4.91
N PHE A 22 1.16 3.19 3.87
CA PHE A 22 1.27 1.84 3.33
C PHE A 22 2.11 1.88 2.07
N ASP A 23 3.24 1.18 2.11
CA ASP A 23 4.32 1.14 1.14
C ASP A 23 5.07 2.47 0.91
N GLY A 24 6.29 2.34 0.46
CA GLY A 24 7.23 3.43 0.25
C GLY A 24 7.80 3.48 -1.17
N GLY A 25 6.95 3.22 -2.17
CA GLY A 25 7.28 3.45 -3.57
C GLY A 25 7.52 4.92 -3.88
N THR A 26 7.71 5.26 -5.15
CA THR A 26 8.08 6.65 -5.51
C THR A 26 7.06 7.70 -5.12
N GLY A 27 5.79 7.31 -4.91
CA GLY A 27 4.74 8.20 -4.40
C GLY A 27 5.05 8.84 -3.05
N ILE A 28 5.80 8.13 -2.17
CA ILE A 28 6.16 8.64 -0.84
C ILE A 28 6.99 9.94 -0.91
N ARG A 29 7.73 10.16 -2.00
CA ARG A 29 8.47 11.41 -2.22
C ARG A 29 7.55 12.63 -2.28
N LEU A 30 6.41 12.50 -2.95
CA LEU A 30 5.41 13.57 -3.04
C LEU A 30 4.69 13.76 -1.71
N LEU A 31 4.32 12.66 -1.05
CA LEU A 31 3.75 12.68 0.29
C LEU A 31 4.70 13.38 1.28
N GLY A 32 6.00 13.06 1.25
CA GLY A 32 6.99 13.71 2.11
C GLY A 32 7.02 15.23 1.95
N LYS A 33 6.93 15.71 0.71
CA LYS A 33 6.85 17.15 0.43
C LYS A 33 5.55 17.77 0.97
N GLN A 34 4.43 17.05 0.89
CA GLN A 34 3.15 17.50 1.43
C GLN A 34 3.18 17.57 2.95
N LEU A 35 3.71 16.54 3.61
CA LEU A 35 3.88 16.51 5.08
C LEU A 35 4.78 17.64 5.59
N GLU A 36 5.91 17.90 4.93
CA GLU A 36 6.77 19.05 5.29
C GLU A 36 6.03 20.38 5.19
N LYS A 37 5.20 20.55 4.17
CA LYS A 37 4.39 21.76 4.01
C LYS A 37 3.31 21.88 5.08
N GLU A 38 2.66 20.78 5.43
CA GLU A 38 1.58 20.70 6.42
C GLU A 38 2.10 20.98 7.84
N PHE A 39 3.18 20.31 8.22
CA PHE A 39 3.73 20.39 9.58
C PHE A 39 4.66 21.59 9.79
N GLY A 40 5.24 22.14 8.72
CA GLY A 40 6.18 23.26 8.81
C GLY A 40 7.38 22.91 9.70
N ASN A 41 7.53 23.59 10.82
CA ASN A 41 8.60 23.33 11.80
C ASN A 41 8.21 22.33 12.89
N GLN A 42 6.99 21.79 12.89
CA GLN A 42 6.57 20.79 13.87
C GLN A 42 7.15 19.42 13.54
N PRO A 43 7.49 18.62 14.56
CA PRO A 43 7.95 17.25 14.34
C PRO A 43 6.88 16.39 13.66
N ILE A 44 7.28 15.63 12.65
CA ILE A 44 6.42 14.64 12.00
C ILE A 44 6.63 13.29 12.71
N ARG A 45 5.53 12.65 13.10
CA ARG A 45 5.51 11.29 13.63
C ARG A 45 4.60 10.45 12.76
N GLY A 46 5.10 9.30 12.31
CA GLY A 46 4.33 8.45 11.41
C GLY A 46 4.73 6.99 11.48
N HIS A 47 3.87 6.16 10.90
CA HIS A 47 4.01 4.72 10.83
C HIS A 47 4.04 4.31 9.36
N ILE A 48 5.04 3.54 8.97
CA ILE A 48 5.21 3.04 7.60
C ILE A 48 5.09 1.52 7.64
N LEU A 49 4.09 0.99 6.95
CA LEU A 49 3.76 -0.43 6.93
C LEU A 49 3.99 -0.96 5.51
N PHE A 50 4.83 -1.98 5.36
CA PHE A 50 5.12 -2.55 4.06
C PHE A 50 4.25 -3.78 3.78
N SER A 51 3.70 -3.84 2.57
CA SER A 51 3.05 -5.05 2.07
C SER A 51 4.09 -6.13 1.74
N HIS A 52 5.19 -5.72 1.11
CA HIS A 52 6.35 -6.53 0.79
C HIS A 52 7.53 -5.62 0.35
N PHE A 53 8.65 -6.22 -0.11
CA PHE A 53 9.88 -5.47 -0.41
C PHE A 53 10.28 -5.50 -1.90
N HIS A 54 9.34 -5.70 -2.83
CA HIS A 54 9.64 -5.42 -4.23
C HIS A 54 10.01 -3.95 -4.42
N LEU A 55 10.84 -3.67 -5.40
CA LEU A 55 11.49 -2.38 -5.53
C LEU A 55 10.51 -1.22 -5.65
N ASP A 56 9.42 -1.40 -6.36
CA ASP A 56 8.36 -0.42 -6.55
C ASP A 56 7.56 -0.08 -5.28
N HIS A 57 7.72 -0.88 -4.21
CA HIS A 57 7.13 -0.62 -2.88
C HIS A 57 8.11 0.02 -1.89
N ILE A 58 9.41 0.11 -2.20
CA ILE A 58 10.43 0.63 -1.28
C ILE A 58 11.35 1.69 -1.89
N GLN A 59 11.44 1.79 -3.21
CA GLN A 59 12.44 2.63 -3.89
C GLN A 59 12.28 4.15 -3.65
N GLY A 60 11.13 4.59 -3.13
CA GLY A 60 10.90 6.00 -2.77
C GLY A 60 11.46 6.40 -1.41
N ILE A 61 11.73 5.43 -0.53
CA ILE A 61 12.21 5.69 0.84
C ILE A 61 13.47 6.55 0.88
N PRO A 62 14.50 6.35 0.04
CA PRO A 62 15.68 7.22 0.02
C PRO A 62 15.37 8.69 -0.26
N PHE A 63 14.25 8.97 -0.89
CA PHE A 63 13.80 10.31 -1.29
C PHE A 63 12.69 10.87 -0.40
N PHE A 64 12.33 10.17 0.67
CA PHE A 64 11.36 10.62 1.66
C PHE A 64 12.00 11.63 2.60
N ARG A 65 11.94 12.91 2.23
CA ARG A 65 12.63 14.01 2.93
C ARG A 65 12.40 14.07 4.44
N PRO A 66 11.21 13.73 5.00
CA PRO A 66 11.03 13.72 6.44
C PRO A 66 12.04 12.86 7.22
N LEU A 67 12.67 11.84 6.60
CA LEU A 67 13.73 11.03 7.23
C LEU A 67 15.04 11.80 7.49
N TYR A 68 15.22 12.94 6.85
CA TYR A 68 16.41 13.79 6.98
C TYR A 68 16.28 14.87 8.06
N ASN A 69 15.14 14.95 8.74
CA ASN A 69 14.93 15.88 9.84
C ASN A 69 15.09 15.17 11.19
N PRO A 70 16.07 15.57 12.05
CA PRO A 70 16.33 14.90 13.32
C PRO A 70 15.19 15.05 14.35
N SER A 71 14.26 15.98 14.14
CA SER A 71 13.10 16.15 15.03
C SER A 71 11.98 15.14 14.74
N ASN A 72 12.03 14.46 13.59
CA ASN A 72 11.00 13.52 13.17
C ASN A 72 11.22 12.12 13.77
N HIS A 73 10.13 11.34 13.81
CA HIS A 73 10.15 9.95 14.25
C HIS A 73 9.26 9.09 13.35
N PHE A 74 9.80 7.97 12.87
CA PHE A 74 9.04 6.99 12.09
C PHE A 74 9.24 5.58 12.63
N THR A 75 8.13 4.85 12.75
CA THR A 75 8.14 3.42 13.03
C THR A 75 7.84 2.65 11.74
N PHE A 76 8.71 1.73 11.39
CA PHE A 76 8.61 0.89 10.21
C PHE A 76 8.12 -0.50 10.61
N TYR A 77 7.09 -0.99 9.92
CA TYR A 77 6.48 -2.29 10.19
C TYR A 77 6.50 -3.18 8.97
N PHE A 78 6.73 -4.45 9.20
CA PHE A 78 6.55 -5.49 8.20
C PHE A 78 5.98 -6.75 8.84
N ALA A 79 5.08 -7.43 8.11
CA ALA A 79 4.54 -8.71 8.47
C ALA A 79 4.72 -9.70 7.32
N GLY A 80 5.19 -10.93 7.58
CA GLY A 80 5.19 -11.95 6.53
C GLY A 80 6.38 -12.91 6.49
N ARG A 81 7.53 -12.57 7.04
CA ARG A 81 8.67 -13.49 7.20
C ARG A 81 9.19 -13.46 8.63
N ARG A 82 9.65 -14.63 9.11
CA ARG A 82 10.11 -14.77 10.51
C ARG A 82 11.58 -14.38 10.72
N ASP A 83 12.21 -13.74 9.74
CA ASP A 83 13.62 -13.35 9.86
C ASP A 83 13.72 -12.00 10.55
N ALA A 84 14.23 -11.98 11.77
CA ALA A 84 14.48 -10.75 12.52
C ALA A 84 15.33 -9.78 11.70
N ASN A 85 14.98 -8.49 11.75
CA ASN A 85 15.63 -7.38 11.04
C ASN A 85 15.37 -7.28 9.53
N LEU A 86 14.42 -8.04 8.96
CA LEU A 86 14.17 -8.01 7.53
C LEU A 86 13.84 -6.60 7.00
N VAL A 87 13.06 -5.81 7.75
CA VAL A 87 12.74 -4.41 7.38
C VAL A 87 14.01 -3.58 7.29
N MET A 88 14.84 -3.65 8.32
CA MET A 88 16.09 -2.90 8.36
C MET A 88 17.03 -3.32 7.24
N ASP A 89 17.20 -4.61 7.02
CA ASP A 89 18.12 -5.15 6.02
C ASP A 89 17.67 -4.82 4.59
N ALA A 90 16.38 -4.91 4.30
CA ALA A 90 15.83 -4.54 2.99
C ALA A 90 16.03 -3.04 2.70
N LEU A 91 15.72 -2.17 3.66
CA LEU A 91 15.90 -0.74 3.49
C LEU A 91 17.38 -0.34 3.46
N ALA A 92 18.21 -0.96 4.28
CA ALA A 92 19.67 -0.74 4.25
C ALA A 92 20.27 -1.16 2.90
N GLY A 93 19.72 -2.20 2.27
CA GLY A 93 20.19 -2.67 0.95
C GLY A 93 19.98 -1.65 -0.17
N ILE A 94 18.91 -0.83 -0.12
CA ILE A 94 18.65 0.22 -1.14
C ILE A 94 19.21 1.60 -0.76
N ILE A 95 19.48 1.83 0.54
CA ILE A 95 20.05 3.09 1.05
C ILE A 95 21.50 2.83 1.48
N ALA A 96 22.33 2.46 0.54
CA ALA A 96 23.76 2.19 0.73
C ALA A 96 24.53 2.32 -0.59
N ASP A 97 25.86 2.49 -0.49
CA ASP A 97 26.76 2.39 -1.64
C ASP A 97 26.65 1.01 -2.32
N PRO A 98 26.62 0.91 -3.66
CA PRO A 98 26.74 1.99 -4.65
C PRO A 98 25.42 2.64 -5.08
N TYR A 99 24.28 2.26 -4.48
CA TYR A 99 22.96 2.68 -4.96
C TYR A 99 22.53 4.06 -4.43
N PHE A 100 23.05 4.42 -3.24
CA PHE A 100 22.72 5.70 -2.62
C PHE A 100 23.91 6.26 -1.82
N PRO A 101 24.16 7.60 -1.87
CA PRO A 101 25.36 8.19 -1.27
C PRO A 101 25.32 8.31 0.25
N VAL A 102 24.16 8.08 0.87
CA VAL A 102 23.96 8.14 2.31
C VAL A 102 23.52 6.76 2.80
N ASP A 103 24.17 6.25 3.81
CA ASP A 103 23.80 5.01 4.49
C ASP A 103 22.53 5.21 5.34
N MET A 104 21.65 4.19 5.37
CA MET A 104 20.41 4.20 6.17
C MET A 104 20.67 4.55 7.63
N SER A 105 21.78 4.04 8.21
CA SER A 105 22.17 4.31 9.60
C SER A 105 22.50 5.77 9.89
N LYS A 106 22.85 6.54 8.86
CA LYS A 106 23.23 7.96 8.96
C LYS A 106 22.06 8.92 8.79
N LEU A 107 20.87 8.43 8.47
CA LEU A 107 19.68 9.28 8.41
C LEU A 107 19.39 9.84 9.81
N PRO A 108 19.18 11.15 9.97
CA PRO A 108 19.15 11.78 11.29
C PRO A 108 17.86 11.59 12.08
N CYS A 109 16.72 11.25 11.44
CA CYS A 109 15.46 11.05 12.16
C CYS A 109 15.52 9.85 13.11
N SER A 110 14.75 9.90 14.20
CA SER A 110 14.55 8.74 15.08
C SER A 110 13.71 7.67 14.36
N ARG A 111 14.11 6.39 14.47
CA ARG A 111 13.46 5.26 13.77
C ARG A 111 13.34 4.06 14.68
N GLU A 112 12.23 3.36 14.53
CA GLU A 112 11.99 2.03 15.11
C GLU A 112 11.64 1.05 14.00
N TYR A 113 12.00 -0.23 14.17
CA TYR A 113 11.69 -1.30 13.23
C TYR A 113 10.98 -2.41 13.98
N ILE A 114 9.80 -2.79 13.50
CA ILE A 114 8.95 -3.78 14.15
C ILE A 114 8.58 -4.86 13.15
N ASP A 115 9.06 -6.07 13.38
CA ASP A 115 8.63 -7.25 12.66
C ASP A 115 7.33 -7.77 13.29
N LEU A 116 6.27 -7.82 12.49
CA LEU A 116 4.96 -8.29 12.89
C LEU A 116 4.75 -9.75 12.49
N THR A 117 3.96 -10.45 13.27
CA THR A 117 3.38 -11.73 12.84
C THR A 117 1.99 -11.50 12.24
N GLU A 118 1.49 -12.48 11.46
CA GLU A 118 0.08 -12.50 11.06
C GLU A 118 -0.85 -12.34 12.26
N GLY A 119 -1.95 -11.61 12.08
CA GLY A 119 -2.94 -11.39 13.12
C GLY A 119 -3.29 -9.92 13.32
N THR A 120 -3.85 -9.63 14.48
CA THR A 120 -4.33 -8.28 14.82
C THR A 120 -3.38 -7.61 15.79
N PHE A 121 -3.07 -6.35 15.53
CA PHE A 121 -2.26 -5.49 16.39
C PHE A 121 -2.79 -4.05 16.34
N ASP A 122 -2.34 -3.22 17.28
CA ASP A 122 -2.71 -1.82 17.33
C ASP A 122 -1.51 -0.96 16.87
N VAL A 123 -1.79 0.00 15.99
CA VAL A 123 -0.85 1.06 15.61
C VAL A 123 -1.49 2.38 16.00
N ALA A 124 -0.93 3.06 16.99
CA ALA A 124 -1.54 4.22 17.61
C ALA A 124 -2.99 3.91 18.08
N ASP A 125 -3.98 4.63 17.55
CA ASP A 125 -5.41 4.45 17.86
C ASP A 125 -6.16 3.59 16.83
N THR A 126 -5.43 2.92 15.95
CA THR A 126 -5.98 2.16 14.82
C THR A 126 -5.70 0.68 15.00
N LYS A 127 -6.75 -0.15 14.88
CA LYS A 127 -6.62 -1.60 14.88
C LYS A 127 -6.35 -2.11 13.47
N ILE A 128 -5.32 -2.92 13.31
CA ILE A 128 -4.88 -3.46 12.03
C ILE A 128 -4.86 -4.99 12.09
N LEU A 129 -5.56 -5.64 11.15
CA LEU A 129 -5.41 -7.07 10.86
C LEU A 129 -4.52 -7.22 9.64
N VAL A 130 -3.53 -8.10 9.74
CA VAL A 130 -2.63 -8.45 8.64
C VAL A 130 -2.74 -9.93 8.31
N LEU A 131 -2.89 -10.25 7.03
CA LEU A 131 -2.93 -11.62 6.51
C LEU A 131 -2.09 -11.75 5.24
N PRO A 132 -1.48 -12.92 5.00
CA PRO A 132 -0.68 -13.16 3.80
C PRO A 132 -1.56 -13.23 2.54
N LEU A 133 -1.00 -12.79 1.43
CA LEU A 133 -1.58 -12.81 0.10
C LEU A 133 -0.70 -13.63 -0.85
N GLN A 134 -1.30 -14.15 -1.93
CA GLN A 134 -0.59 -14.88 -2.97
C GLN A 134 0.17 -13.89 -3.87
N HIS A 135 1.48 -13.88 -3.70
CA HIS A 135 2.40 -13.09 -4.50
C HIS A 135 3.79 -13.75 -4.47
N PRO A 136 4.61 -13.68 -5.54
CA PRO A 136 5.98 -14.17 -5.51
C PRO A 136 6.78 -13.60 -4.34
N GLN A 137 7.50 -14.48 -3.62
CA GLN A 137 8.28 -14.16 -2.41
C GLN A 137 7.45 -13.70 -1.20
N GLY A 138 6.13 -13.60 -1.32
CA GLY A 138 5.19 -13.24 -0.25
C GLY A 138 4.84 -11.77 -0.20
N CYS A 139 3.57 -11.51 0.07
CA CYS A 139 2.98 -10.20 0.30
C CYS A 139 1.97 -10.32 1.43
N VAL A 140 1.62 -9.21 2.07
CA VAL A 140 0.55 -9.15 3.07
C VAL A 140 -0.45 -8.05 2.73
N GLY A 141 -1.72 -8.33 3.02
CA GLY A 141 -2.79 -7.36 3.00
C GLY A 141 -3.11 -6.83 4.40
N TYR A 142 -3.70 -5.67 4.45
CA TYR A 142 -4.05 -4.97 5.68
C TYR A 142 -5.54 -4.62 5.73
N ARG A 143 -6.18 -4.91 6.87
CA ARG A 143 -7.49 -4.36 7.22
C ARG A 143 -7.31 -3.36 8.35
N ILE A 144 -7.66 -2.12 8.11
CA ILE A 144 -7.47 -0.96 9.00
C ILE A 144 -8.84 -0.58 9.55
N VAL A 145 -9.01 -0.64 10.87
CA VAL A 145 -10.29 -0.35 11.53
C VAL A 145 -10.10 0.76 12.55
N GLN A 146 -10.90 1.82 12.39
CA GLN A 146 -10.96 2.92 13.34
C GLN A 146 -12.38 3.47 13.40
N ASN A 147 -12.93 3.67 14.61
CA ASN A 147 -14.25 4.28 14.86
C ASN A 147 -15.38 3.67 14.02
N GLY A 148 -15.35 2.35 13.81
CA GLY A 148 -16.35 1.64 13.00
C GLY A 148 -16.20 1.82 11.49
N LYS A 149 -15.18 2.52 11.02
CA LYS A 149 -14.78 2.63 9.61
C LYS A 149 -13.71 1.61 9.29
N THR A 150 -13.74 1.11 8.07
CA THR A 150 -12.81 0.07 7.63
C THR A 150 -12.25 0.39 6.25
N ILE A 151 -10.92 0.40 6.16
CA ILE A 151 -10.17 0.41 4.90
C ILE A 151 -9.46 -0.92 4.77
N THR A 152 -9.49 -1.52 3.58
CA THR A 152 -8.68 -2.70 3.26
C THR A 152 -7.71 -2.37 2.14
N TYR A 153 -6.45 -2.76 2.32
CA TYR A 153 -5.37 -2.62 1.36
C TYR A 153 -4.83 -4.00 0.99
N CYS A 154 -5.09 -4.45 -0.23
CA CYS A 154 -4.62 -5.70 -0.81
C CYS A 154 -4.00 -5.39 -2.18
N THR A 155 -2.79 -4.84 -2.16
CA THR A 155 -1.97 -4.72 -3.34
C THR A 155 -1.29 -6.04 -3.63
N ASP A 156 -0.83 -6.27 -4.86
CA ASP A 156 0.02 -7.40 -5.23
C ASP A 156 -0.56 -8.74 -4.75
N VAL A 157 -1.67 -9.09 -5.36
CA VAL A 157 -2.37 -10.34 -5.06
C VAL A 157 -2.82 -11.03 -6.35
N GLU A 158 -2.49 -12.31 -6.47
CA GLU A 158 -3.01 -13.18 -7.52
C GLU A 158 -4.16 -14.02 -6.97
N HIS A 159 -5.31 -13.93 -7.62
CA HIS A 159 -6.49 -14.73 -7.28
C HIS A 159 -6.41 -16.14 -7.88
N GLY A 160 -7.16 -17.08 -7.27
CA GLY A 160 -7.25 -18.47 -7.72
C GLY A 160 -6.59 -19.48 -6.77
N THR A 161 -6.04 -19.00 -5.65
CA THR A 161 -5.53 -19.83 -4.57
C THR A 161 -6.45 -19.73 -3.36
N ASP A 162 -7.12 -20.82 -3.00
CA ASP A 162 -8.15 -20.87 -1.95
C ASP A 162 -7.78 -20.16 -0.65
N TRP A 163 -6.54 -20.32 -0.18
CA TRP A 163 -6.10 -19.70 1.08
C TRP A 163 -5.97 -18.19 0.95
N SER A 164 -5.43 -17.69 -0.16
CA SER A 164 -5.26 -16.28 -0.43
C SER A 164 -6.61 -15.60 -0.65
N ASP A 165 -7.48 -16.22 -1.45
CA ASP A 165 -8.82 -15.70 -1.69
C ASP A 165 -9.64 -15.61 -0.40
N ARG A 166 -9.55 -16.61 0.51
CA ARG A 166 -10.15 -16.52 1.85
C ARG A 166 -9.57 -15.39 2.69
N ASN A 167 -8.27 -15.13 2.60
CA ASN A 167 -7.62 -14.04 3.31
C ASN A 167 -8.09 -12.68 2.78
N VAL A 168 -8.16 -12.52 1.45
CA VAL A 168 -8.73 -11.30 0.83
C VAL A 168 -10.16 -11.08 1.30
N GLN A 169 -11.01 -12.13 1.27
CA GLN A 169 -12.39 -12.04 1.74
C GLN A 169 -12.49 -11.66 3.22
N THR A 170 -11.59 -12.20 4.07
CA THR A 170 -11.53 -11.86 5.49
C THR A 170 -11.14 -10.41 5.72
N LEU A 171 -10.11 -9.93 5.01
CA LEU A 171 -9.64 -8.55 5.10
C LEU A 171 -10.71 -7.57 4.58
N ALA A 172 -11.29 -7.86 3.42
CA ALA A 172 -12.19 -6.96 2.71
C ALA A 172 -13.63 -6.96 3.25
N LYS A 173 -14.01 -7.94 4.10
CA LYS A 173 -15.39 -8.10 4.57
C LYS A 173 -16.00 -6.79 5.07
N ASP A 174 -17.10 -6.37 4.41
CA ASP A 174 -17.92 -5.19 4.73
C ASP A 174 -17.10 -3.88 4.83
N SER A 175 -15.96 -3.77 4.12
CA SER A 175 -15.12 -2.58 4.16
C SER A 175 -15.79 -1.36 3.54
N ASP A 176 -15.56 -0.18 4.12
CA ASP A 176 -16.00 1.10 3.55
C ASP A 176 -15.23 1.42 2.28
N LEU A 177 -13.92 1.10 2.25
CA LEU A 177 -13.03 1.25 1.10
C LEU A 177 -12.14 0.01 0.95
N PHE A 178 -12.12 -0.57 -0.24
CA PHE A 178 -11.24 -1.66 -0.62
C PHE A 178 -10.29 -1.19 -1.71
N ILE A 179 -9.01 -1.04 -1.38
CA ILE A 179 -7.91 -0.70 -2.28
C ILE A 179 -7.28 -2.01 -2.70
N VAL A 180 -7.35 -2.35 -3.98
CA VAL A 180 -7.02 -3.71 -4.45
C VAL A 180 -6.25 -3.67 -5.75
N ASP A 181 -5.32 -4.64 -5.89
CA ASP A 181 -4.59 -4.92 -7.13
C ASP A 181 -5.55 -5.07 -8.32
N SER A 182 -5.22 -4.41 -9.40
CA SER A 182 -6.00 -4.44 -10.64
C SER A 182 -5.12 -4.22 -11.85
N GLN A 183 -3.91 -4.77 -11.80
CA GLN A 183 -2.86 -4.49 -12.77
C GLN A 183 -3.29 -4.81 -14.20
N TYR A 184 -3.96 -5.95 -14.40
CA TYR A 184 -4.25 -6.46 -15.73
C TYR A 184 -5.73 -6.32 -16.14
N THR A 185 -5.98 -6.35 -17.44
CA THR A 185 -7.29 -6.69 -17.98
C THR A 185 -7.50 -8.21 -17.94
N PRO A 186 -8.77 -8.71 -17.99
CA PRO A 186 -9.02 -10.14 -18.13
C PRO A 186 -8.37 -10.79 -19.36
N GLU A 187 -8.16 -9.99 -20.39
CA GLU A 187 -7.55 -10.41 -21.65
C GLU A 187 -6.02 -10.58 -21.53
N GLU A 188 -5.36 -9.79 -20.69
CA GLU A 188 -3.91 -9.81 -20.44
C GLU A 188 -3.51 -10.85 -19.41
N LEU A 189 -4.37 -11.09 -18.40
CA LEU A 189 -4.06 -11.92 -17.24
C LEU A 189 -3.50 -13.31 -17.58
N PRO A 190 -4.03 -14.06 -18.59
CA PRO A 190 -3.52 -15.40 -18.90
C PRO A 190 -2.04 -15.46 -19.31
N ALA A 191 -1.50 -14.35 -19.83
CA ALA A 191 -0.08 -14.25 -20.18
C ALA A 191 0.81 -13.92 -18.97
N HIS A 192 0.22 -13.57 -17.83
CA HIS A 192 0.91 -13.13 -16.62
C HIS A 192 0.58 -14.02 -15.41
N GLU A 193 0.09 -15.22 -15.63
CA GLU A 193 -0.17 -16.21 -14.57
C GLU A 193 1.12 -16.50 -13.78
N GLY A 194 1.03 -16.45 -12.45
CA GLY A 194 2.17 -16.62 -11.55
C GLY A 194 2.99 -15.34 -11.30
N TRP A 195 2.59 -14.19 -11.86
CA TRP A 195 3.24 -12.91 -11.63
C TRP A 195 2.80 -12.23 -10.32
N GLY A 196 1.72 -12.75 -9.72
CA GLY A 196 1.26 -12.29 -8.41
C GLY A 196 0.30 -11.10 -8.45
N HIS A 197 -0.38 -10.88 -9.59
CA HIS A 197 -1.32 -9.76 -9.77
C HIS A 197 -2.67 -10.21 -10.28
N SER A 198 -3.65 -9.32 -10.18
CA SER A 198 -5.04 -9.56 -10.53
C SER A 198 -5.47 -8.76 -11.75
N SER A 199 -6.55 -9.23 -12.39
CA SER A 199 -7.30 -8.37 -13.28
C SER A 199 -8.27 -7.46 -12.53
N TRP A 200 -8.56 -6.28 -13.10
CA TRP A 200 -9.57 -5.38 -12.57
C TRP A 200 -10.92 -6.07 -12.35
N LYS A 201 -11.25 -7.08 -13.17
CA LYS A 201 -12.51 -7.81 -13.05
C LYS A 201 -12.51 -8.71 -11.81
N GLN A 202 -11.43 -9.45 -11.55
CA GLN A 202 -11.29 -10.24 -10.32
C GLN A 202 -11.33 -9.35 -9.07
N ALA A 203 -10.69 -8.18 -9.12
CA ALA A 203 -10.75 -7.18 -8.04
C ALA A 203 -12.21 -6.76 -7.72
N ILE A 204 -13.01 -6.49 -8.75
CA ILE A 204 -14.43 -6.12 -8.58
C ILE A 204 -15.24 -7.30 -8.04
N GLU A 205 -15.08 -8.50 -8.61
CA GLU A 205 -15.80 -9.70 -8.18
C GLU A 205 -15.48 -10.05 -6.71
N SER A 206 -14.21 -9.94 -6.31
CA SER A 206 -13.78 -10.12 -4.93
C SER A 206 -14.40 -9.09 -3.99
N GLY A 207 -14.42 -7.82 -4.39
CA GLY A 207 -15.05 -6.76 -3.61
C GLY A 207 -16.57 -6.93 -3.45
N ILE A 208 -17.28 -7.33 -4.50
CA ILE A 208 -18.72 -7.65 -4.44
C ILE A 208 -18.97 -8.80 -3.47
N GLN A 209 -18.19 -9.88 -3.58
CA GLN A 209 -18.31 -11.04 -2.70
C GLN A 209 -18.06 -10.68 -1.22
N ALA A 210 -17.13 -9.78 -0.96
CA ALA A 210 -16.82 -9.31 0.39
C ALA A 210 -17.82 -8.27 0.94
N GLY A 211 -18.76 -7.77 0.13
CA GLY A 211 -19.76 -6.78 0.54
C GLY A 211 -19.18 -5.38 0.75
N VAL A 212 -18.10 -5.02 0.03
CA VAL A 212 -17.45 -3.71 0.20
C VAL A 212 -18.32 -2.58 -0.34
N LYS A 213 -18.22 -1.38 0.25
CA LYS A 213 -19.02 -0.22 -0.16
C LYS A 213 -18.43 0.55 -1.34
N LYS A 214 -17.10 0.64 -1.41
CA LYS A 214 -16.35 1.32 -2.47
C LYS A 214 -15.09 0.55 -2.80
N ILE A 215 -14.77 0.42 -4.09
CA ILE A 215 -13.58 -0.26 -4.60
C ILE A 215 -12.67 0.76 -5.25
N ALA A 216 -11.40 0.78 -4.88
CA ALA A 216 -10.36 1.54 -5.54
C ALA A 216 -9.46 0.56 -6.32
N LEU A 217 -9.53 0.61 -7.65
CA LEU A 217 -8.61 -0.09 -8.52
C LEU A 217 -7.23 0.54 -8.37
N TYR A 218 -6.25 -0.25 -7.98
CA TYR A 218 -4.92 0.18 -7.62
C TYR A 218 -3.86 -0.67 -8.33
N HIS A 219 -2.61 -0.26 -8.28
CA HIS A 219 -1.48 -0.96 -8.90
C HIS A 219 -1.67 -1.16 -10.40
N HIS A 220 -1.95 -0.06 -11.11
CA HIS A 220 -2.14 -0.09 -12.57
C HIS A 220 -0.86 -0.51 -13.28
N ASP A 221 -0.98 -1.28 -14.36
CA ASP A 221 0.15 -1.66 -15.18
C ASP A 221 0.86 -0.42 -15.74
N PRO A 222 2.19 -0.32 -15.64
CA PRO A 222 2.93 0.84 -16.12
C PRO A 222 2.86 1.06 -17.64
N TYR A 223 2.39 0.08 -18.39
CA TYR A 223 2.13 0.19 -19.84
C TYR A 223 0.71 0.66 -20.16
N HIS A 224 -0.18 0.74 -19.16
CA HIS A 224 -1.51 1.29 -19.35
C HIS A 224 -1.45 2.82 -19.28
N GLU A 225 -1.73 3.47 -20.41
CA GLU A 225 -1.92 4.92 -20.48
C GLU A 225 -3.22 5.34 -19.78
N ASP A 226 -3.37 6.62 -19.46
CA ASP A 226 -4.56 7.19 -18.81
C ASP A 226 -5.86 6.76 -19.51
N SER A 227 -5.89 6.74 -20.83
CA SER A 227 -7.05 6.33 -21.62
C SER A 227 -7.45 4.87 -21.42
N ALA A 228 -6.47 3.97 -21.24
CA ALA A 228 -6.72 2.56 -20.95
C ALA A 228 -7.34 2.40 -19.55
N ILE A 229 -6.83 3.13 -18.57
CA ILE A 229 -7.35 3.10 -17.20
C ILE A 229 -8.76 3.71 -17.13
N GLU A 230 -9.05 4.76 -17.89
CA GLU A 230 -10.41 5.32 -18.02
C GLU A 230 -11.39 4.30 -18.61
N GLU A 231 -11.00 3.55 -19.63
CA GLU A 231 -11.81 2.48 -20.21
C GLU A 231 -12.03 1.33 -19.21
N ILE A 232 -10.98 0.91 -18.48
CA ILE A 232 -11.08 -0.07 -17.39
C ILE A 232 -12.11 0.40 -16.36
N LEU A 233 -11.98 1.64 -15.89
CA LEU A 233 -12.92 2.22 -14.91
C LEU A 233 -14.36 2.22 -15.45
N HIS A 234 -14.56 2.61 -16.71
CA HIS A 234 -15.88 2.61 -17.33
C HIS A 234 -16.49 1.20 -17.41
N ARG A 235 -15.68 0.18 -17.72
CA ARG A 235 -16.11 -1.24 -17.71
C ARG A 235 -16.40 -1.72 -16.29
N ALA A 236 -15.56 -1.38 -15.32
CA ALA A 236 -15.69 -1.77 -13.91
C ALA A 236 -16.96 -1.17 -13.27
N MET A 237 -17.29 0.09 -13.55
CA MET A 237 -18.51 0.76 -13.06
C MET A 237 -19.81 0.10 -13.53
N LYS A 238 -19.79 -0.66 -14.62
CA LYS A 238 -20.96 -1.46 -15.06
C LYS A 238 -21.24 -2.66 -14.15
N LEU A 239 -20.19 -3.17 -13.46
CA LEU A 239 -20.31 -4.30 -12.53
C LEU A 239 -20.58 -3.82 -11.10
N HIS A 240 -19.96 -2.72 -10.68
CA HIS A 240 -20.15 -2.13 -9.35
C HIS A 240 -20.12 -0.60 -9.46
N PRO A 241 -21.21 0.12 -9.05
CA PRO A 241 -21.34 1.55 -9.31
C PRO A 241 -20.35 2.42 -8.52
N ASN A 242 -19.85 1.94 -7.36
CA ASN A 242 -18.95 2.68 -6.48
C ASN A 242 -17.49 2.25 -6.68
N VAL A 243 -17.02 2.32 -7.93
CA VAL A 243 -15.62 2.04 -8.29
C VAL A 243 -14.91 3.35 -8.61
N ILE A 244 -13.66 3.47 -8.18
CA ILE A 244 -12.76 4.54 -8.58
C ILE A 244 -11.45 3.93 -9.09
N ALA A 245 -10.78 4.59 -10.01
CA ALA A 245 -9.38 4.31 -10.33
C ALA A 245 -8.50 5.15 -9.40
N ALA A 246 -7.57 4.51 -8.71
CA ALA A 246 -6.61 5.23 -7.89
C ALA A 246 -5.74 6.13 -8.77
N ARG A 247 -5.41 7.32 -8.26
CA ARG A 247 -4.54 8.29 -8.93
C ARG A 247 -3.78 9.13 -7.92
N GLU A 248 -2.68 9.68 -8.35
CA GLU A 248 -1.87 10.55 -7.51
C GLU A 248 -2.65 11.74 -6.96
N GLY A 249 -2.54 11.98 -5.65
CA GLY A 249 -3.20 13.06 -4.95
C GLY A 249 -4.72 12.89 -4.79
N LEU A 250 -5.27 11.71 -5.08
CA LEU A 250 -6.67 11.42 -4.79
C LEU A 250 -6.90 11.27 -3.29
N GLU A 251 -7.81 12.06 -2.75
CA GLU A 251 -8.25 11.97 -1.36
C GLU A 251 -9.66 11.34 -1.29
N VAL A 252 -9.84 10.37 -0.41
CA VAL A 252 -11.11 9.69 -0.17
C VAL A 252 -11.46 9.78 1.31
N THR A 253 -12.57 10.42 1.61
CA THR A 253 -13.15 10.41 2.97
C THR A 253 -14.17 9.28 3.09
N ILE A 254 -14.14 8.52 4.20
CA ILE A 254 -15.01 7.38 4.47
C ILE A 254 -15.80 7.53 5.76
#